data_45a1b80bfe71c3ff0079c410d59b8e7b
#
_entry.id   45a1b80bfe71c3ff0079c410d59b8e7b
#
_cell.length_a   1.000
_cell.length_b   1.000
_cell.length_c   1.000
_cell.angle_alpha   90.00
_cell.angle_beta   90.00
_cell.angle_gamma   90.00
#
_symmetry.space_group_name_H-M   'P 1'
#
loop_
_entity.id
_entity.type
_entity.pdbx_description
1 polymer ?
#
loop_
_entity_poly.entity_id
_entity_poly.type
_entity_poly.pdbx_seq_one_letter_code
_entity_poly.pdbx_strand_id
1 'polypeptide(L)'
;MIKPIKIFTTQLGLTGFTFSLALSLFLGAGIFGAPVQAQSSDRSSEIDPNVQLTQAREKAKAAKKKYETVKRLCQRGSASQKQLRDARLLENLAVLELSNLVSPEREQQNSLLRAKVIFNYRSKELEVIKSLYQRGSAAKLDYQRAKIARDVAQSRLKAAQSDSQTQRKIQTINAANSKFQLAQKEHQLASKLLQSGSISQAAMDRARSNLEIAESALAEAKKSLGAKATQVQQ
;
A
#
# COMPACT_ATOMS: atom_id res chain seq x y z
N MET A 1 59.55 -43.01 -10.35
CA MET A 1 59.33 -42.57 -8.96
C MET A 1 58.25 -41.51 -8.96
N ILE A 2 57.03 -41.92 -8.66
CA ILE A 2 55.82 -41.07 -8.68
C ILE A 2 55.47 -40.84 -7.17
N LYS A 3 55.50 -39.53 -6.75
CA LYS A 3 55.14 -39.16 -5.40
C LYS A 3 53.59 -39.07 -5.26
N PRO A 4 52.98 -39.61 -4.17
CA PRO A 4 51.54 -39.49 -3.97
C PRO A 4 51.12 -38.14 -3.46
N ILE A 5 50.08 -37.58 -4.07
CA ILE A 5 49.40 -36.34 -3.68
C ILE A 5 48.51 -36.67 -2.47
N LYS A 6 48.77 -36.01 -1.35
CA LYS A 6 47.90 -36.06 -0.17
C LYS A 6 46.67 -35.20 -0.41
N ILE A 7 45.50 -35.87 -0.48
CA ILE A 7 44.22 -35.18 -0.51
C ILE A 7 43.86 -34.83 0.96
N PHE A 8 43.83 -33.52 1.25
CA PHE A 8 43.35 -32.97 2.50
C PHE A 8 41.81 -32.91 2.41
N THR A 9 41.13 -33.85 3.05
CA THR A 9 39.68 -33.80 3.28
C THR A 9 39.42 -32.86 4.44
N THR A 10 39.09 -31.60 4.17
CA THR A 10 38.53 -30.68 5.16
C THR A 10 37.05 -31.01 5.36
N GLN A 11 36.74 -31.64 6.48
CA GLN A 11 35.37 -31.75 7.00
C GLN A 11 34.90 -30.35 7.38
N LEU A 12 34.09 -29.74 6.50
CA LEU A 12 33.27 -28.57 6.84
C LEU A 12 32.07 -29.06 7.63
N GLY A 13 32.11 -28.82 8.96
CA GLY A 13 30.98 -29.03 9.84
C GLY A 13 29.76 -28.28 9.37
N LEU A 14 28.73 -29.03 8.96
CA LEU A 14 27.37 -28.54 8.73
C LEU A 14 26.77 -28.19 10.09
N THR A 15 27.06 -27.01 10.63
CA THR A 15 26.20 -26.41 11.66
C THR A 15 24.95 -25.95 10.98
N GLY A 16 23.85 -26.64 11.30
CA GLY A 16 22.53 -26.37 10.78
C GLY A 16 22.07 -24.93 11.09
N PHE A 17 22.20 -24.06 10.14
CA PHE A 17 21.40 -22.82 10.09
C PHE A 17 20.03 -23.20 9.55
N THR A 18 19.15 -23.62 10.44
CA THR A 18 17.71 -23.57 10.17
C THR A 18 17.35 -22.11 9.99
N PHE A 19 17.40 -21.64 8.73
CA PHE A 19 16.73 -20.41 8.33
C PHE A 19 15.23 -20.67 8.52
N SER A 20 14.75 -20.36 9.72
CA SER A 20 13.34 -20.15 9.98
C SER A 20 12.93 -18.97 9.13
N LEU A 21 12.44 -19.26 7.93
CA LEU A 21 11.68 -18.34 7.11
C LEU A 21 10.36 -18.06 7.83
N ALA A 22 10.46 -17.30 8.93
CA ALA A 22 9.36 -16.51 9.43
C ALA A 22 9.08 -15.50 8.33
N LEU A 23 8.35 -15.97 7.32
CA LEU A 23 7.68 -15.13 6.32
C LEU A 23 6.71 -14.26 7.10
N SER A 24 7.23 -13.16 7.63
CA SER A 24 6.44 -12.09 8.22
C SER A 24 5.56 -11.55 7.12
N LEU A 25 4.39 -12.16 6.97
CA LEU A 25 3.22 -11.65 6.27
C LEU A 25 2.72 -10.36 6.97
N PHE A 26 3.65 -9.46 7.27
CA PHE A 26 3.42 -8.08 7.70
C PHE A 26 3.46 -7.17 6.50
N LEU A 27 2.76 -7.56 5.44
CA LEU A 27 2.59 -6.75 4.24
C LEU A 27 1.20 -6.16 4.22
N GLY A 28 1.12 -4.93 4.69
CA GLY A 28 0.22 -3.99 4.03
C GLY A 28 -1.22 -3.92 4.50
N ALA A 29 -1.58 -4.37 5.70
CA ALA A 29 -2.91 -4.08 6.26
C ALA A 29 -3.03 -2.68 6.88
N GLY A 30 -2.02 -1.83 6.80
CA GLY A 30 -1.96 -0.57 7.57
C GLY A 30 -2.11 0.74 6.80
N ILE A 31 -2.12 0.72 5.46
CA ILE A 31 -2.19 1.99 4.69
C ILE A 31 -3.46 2.09 3.83
N PHE A 32 -4.17 1.00 3.61
CA PHE A 32 -5.51 1.05 3.04
C PHE A 32 -6.49 1.20 4.20
N GLY A 33 -7.06 2.39 4.33
CA GLY A 33 -7.98 2.77 5.38
C GLY A 33 -8.81 1.58 5.85
N ALA A 34 -8.73 1.25 7.14
CA ALA A 34 -9.73 0.44 7.79
C ALA A 34 -11.09 0.91 7.29
N PRO A 35 -12.02 -0.02 6.98
CA PRO A 35 -13.39 0.40 6.79
C PRO A 35 -13.74 1.18 8.06
N VAL A 36 -14.02 2.45 7.90
CA VAL A 36 -14.76 3.19 8.93
C VAL A 36 -16.04 2.38 9.06
N GLN A 37 -16.07 1.47 10.03
CA GLN A 37 -17.33 0.96 10.53
C GLN A 37 -18.10 2.21 10.90
N ALA A 38 -19.11 2.49 10.14
CA ALA A 38 -20.15 3.43 10.52
C ALA A 38 -20.86 2.82 11.74
N GLN A 39 -20.20 2.88 12.89
CA GLN A 39 -20.86 2.96 14.15
C GLN A 39 -21.56 4.31 14.13
N SER A 40 -22.84 4.28 13.82
CA SER A 40 -23.78 5.32 14.16
C SER A 40 -23.84 5.43 15.69
N SER A 41 -22.82 6.01 16.29
CA SER A 41 -22.87 6.64 17.57
C SER A 41 -22.91 8.14 17.30
N ASP A 42 -24.10 8.68 17.39
CA ASP A 42 -24.44 10.09 17.52
C ASP A 42 -23.72 10.69 18.74
N ARG A 43 -22.42 10.84 18.63
CA ARG A 43 -21.51 11.70 19.39
C ARG A 43 -20.38 12.06 18.46
N SER A 44 -20.65 12.98 17.54
CA SER A 44 -19.62 13.84 17.01
C SER A 44 -19.10 14.66 18.18
N SER A 45 -18.20 14.07 18.98
CA SER A 45 -17.31 14.86 19.83
C SER A 45 -16.48 15.70 18.85
N GLU A 46 -16.89 16.93 18.70
CA GLU A 46 -16.19 17.96 17.95
C GLU A 46 -14.81 18.05 18.59
N ILE A 47 -13.85 17.33 18.02
CA ILE A 47 -12.46 17.34 18.54
C ILE A 47 -11.97 18.76 18.32
N ASP A 48 -11.60 19.44 19.42
CA ASP A 48 -11.08 20.82 19.41
C ASP A 48 -10.04 20.95 18.27
N PRO A 49 -10.21 21.89 17.33
CA PRO A 49 -9.27 22.12 16.23
C PRO A 49 -7.82 22.30 16.68
N ASN A 50 -7.62 22.87 17.89
CA ASN A 50 -6.29 23.02 18.47
C ASN A 50 -5.65 21.69 18.87
N VAL A 51 -6.46 20.73 19.33
CA VAL A 51 -6.00 19.37 19.65
C VAL A 51 -5.60 18.64 18.36
N GLN A 52 -6.40 18.74 17.30
CA GLN A 52 -6.07 18.17 16.00
C GLN A 52 -4.77 18.75 15.43
N LEU A 53 -4.61 20.06 15.50
CA LEU A 53 -3.41 20.74 15.03
C LEU A 53 -2.16 20.33 15.83
N THR A 54 -2.29 20.20 17.14
CA THR A 54 -1.19 19.75 18.00
C THR A 54 -0.78 18.31 17.68
N GLN A 55 -1.75 17.41 17.55
CA GLN A 55 -1.51 16.01 17.15
C GLN A 55 -0.83 15.91 15.78
N ALA A 56 -1.27 16.70 14.80
CA ALA A 56 -0.67 16.72 13.47
C ALA A 56 0.77 17.25 13.50
N ARG A 57 1.07 18.25 14.32
CA ARG A 57 2.44 18.76 14.54
C ARG A 57 3.35 17.69 15.13
N GLU A 58 2.91 17.00 16.17
CA GLU A 58 3.70 15.92 16.78
C GLU A 58 3.89 14.75 15.83
N LYS A 59 2.87 14.37 15.07
CA LYS A 59 2.95 13.36 14.02
C LYS A 59 3.98 13.73 12.94
N ALA A 60 3.98 14.98 12.47
CA ALA A 60 4.95 15.46 11.50
C ALA A 60 6.38 15.47 12.04
N LYS A 61 6.59 15.91 13.29
CA LYS A 61 7.89 15.83 13.97
C LYS A 61 8.38 14.39 14.12
N ALA A 62 7.51 13.49 14.56
CA ALA A 62 7.84 12.07 14.72
C ALA A 62 8.21 11.41 13.37
N ALA A 63 7.45 11.71 12.32
CA ALA A 63 7.72 11.20 10.97
C ALA A 63 9.07 11.71 10.43
N LYS A 64 9.39 13.00 10.63
CA LYS A 64 10.67 13.59 10.27
C LYS A 64 11.83 12.92 11.04
N LYS A 65 11.71 12.78 12.35
CA LYS A 65 12.73 12.12 13.19
C LYS A 65 12.96 10.67 12.74
N LYS A 66 11.88 9.95 12.41
CA LYS A 66 11.95 8.58 11.87
C LYS A 66 12.69 8.55 10.53
N TYR A 67 12.36 9.45 9.61
CA TYR A 67 13.05 9.54 8.32
C TYR A 67 14.55 9.80 8.48
N GLU A 68 14.95 10.78 9.31
CA GLU A 68 16.35 11.08 9.58
C GLU A 68 17.10 9.90 10.21
N THR A 69 16.45 9.16 11.10
CA THR A 69 17.02 7.96 11.71
C THR A 69 17.22 6.86 10.66
N VAL A 70 16.20 6.55 9.87
CA VAL A 70 16.29 5.53 8.82
C VAL A 70 17.31 5.94 7.74
N LYS A 71 17.40 7.22 7.41
CA LYS A 71 18.40 7.75 6.47
C LYS A 71 19.82 7.48 6.95
N ARG A 72 20.12 7.76 8.22
CA ARG A 72 21.43 7.45 8.83
C ARG A 72 21.73 5.96 8.87
N LEU A 73 20.74 5.14 9.20
CA LEU A 73 20.88 3.67 9.20
C LEU A 73 21.10 3.13 7.79
N CYS A 74 20.43 3.68 6.79
CA CYS A 74 20.63 3.31 5.39
C CYS A 74 22.02 3.67 4.89
N GLN A 75 22.57 4.84 5.28
CA GLN A 75 23.94 5.23 4.98
C GLN A 75 24.99 4.29 5.59
N ARG A 76 24.67 3.68 6.74
CA ARG A 76 25.52 2.68 7.41
C ARG A 76 25.29 1.25 6.94
N GLY A 77 24.41 1.03 5.95
CA GLY A 77 24.03 -0.29 5.48
C GLY A 77 23.10 -1.08 6.42
N SER A 78 22.65 -0.47 7.52
CA SER A 78 21.79 -1.13 8.54
C SER A 78 20.30 -1.03 8.26
N ALA A 79 19.87 -0.26 7.26
CA ALA A 79 18.50 -0.18 6.80
C ALA A 79 18.42 -0.31 5.28
N SER A 80 17.31 -0.88 4.81
CA SER A 80 17.08 -1.09 3.37
C SER A 80 16.62 0.20 2.66
N GLN A 81 16.86 0.29 1.36
CA GLN A 81 16.33 1.37 0.51
C GLN A 81 14.80 1.42 0.53
N LYS A 82 14.13 0.27 0.74
CA LYS A 82 12.68 0.22 0.92
C LYS A 82 12.27 0.98 2.18
N GLN A 83 12.90 0.67 3.32
CA GLN A 83 12.61 1.35 4.58
C GLN A 83 12.83 2.87 4.49
N LEU A 84 13.86 3.31 3.75
CA LEU A 84 14.09 4.73 3.52
C LEU A 84 12.98 5.38 2.70
N ARG A 85 12.51 4.72 1.63
CA ARG A 85 11.37 5.22 0.82
C ARG A 85 10.08 5.27 1.62
N ASP A 86 9.82 4.26 2.44
CA ASP A 86 8.63 4.18 3.29
C ASP A 86 8.63 5.30 4.34
N ALA A 87 9.77 5.53 5.00
CA ALA A 87 9.92 6.60 5.97
C ALA A 87 9.74 7.99 5.33
N ARG A 88 10.28 8.21 4.11
CA ARG A 88 10.11 9.46 3.36
C ARG A 88 8.65 9.68 2.93
N LEU A 89 7.96 8.61 2.53
CA LEU A 89 6.53 8.71 2.20
C LEU A 89 5.73 9.16 3.42
N LEU A 90 5.97 8.54 4.58
CA LEU A 90 5.27 8.89 5.83
C LEU A 90 5.54 10.34 6.24
N GLU A 91 6.78 10.83 6.14
CA GLU A 91 7.12 12.23 6.40
C GLU A 91 6.34 13.17 5.49
N ASN A 92 6.39 12.95 4.18
CA ASN A 92 5.69 13.79 3.21
C ASN A 92 4.16 13.82 3.47
N LEU A 93 3.55 12.69 3.78
CA LEU A 93 2.12 12.62 4.08
C LEU A 93 1.75 13.35 5.37
N ALA A 94 2.58 13.25 6.42
CA ALA A 94 2.36 13.93 7.69
C ALA A 94 2.51 15.46 7.55
N VAL A 95 3.46 15.93 6.75
CA VAL A 95 3.62 17.37 6.45
C VAL A 95 2.42 17.91 5.67
N LEU A 96 1.90 17.17 4.69
CA LEU A 96 0.71 17.58 3.93
C LEU A 96 -0.55 17.58 4.80
N GLU A 97 -0.69 16.62 5.73
CA GLU A 97 -1.78 16.60 6.70
C GLU A 97 -1.75 17.84 7.63
N LEU A 98 -0.58 18.19 8.14
CA LEU A 98 -0.39 19.41 8.91
C LEU A 98 -0.70 20.66 8.10
N SER A 99 -0.24 20.73 6.85
CA SER A 99 -0.51 21.85 5.94
C SER A 99 -2.01 22.06 5.68
N ASN A 100 -2.80 20.99 5.59
CA ASN A 100 -4.26 21.09 5.43
C ASN A 100 -4.95 21.70 6.64
N LEU A 101 -4.45 21.41 7.86
CA LEU A 101 -5.02 21.94 9.09
C LEU A 101 -4.61 23.41 9.32
N VAL A 102 -3.41 23.79 8.88
CA VAL A 102 -2.91 25.18 9.01
C VAL A 102 -3.50 26.12 7.95
N SER A 103 -3.72 25.59 6.73
CA SER A 103 -4.16 26.39 5.57
C SER A 103 -5.23 25.61 4.79
N PRO A 104 -6.49 25.61 5.27
CA PRO A 104 -7.59 24.90 4.62
C PRO A 104 -7.84 25.34 3.18
N GLU A 105 -7.56 26.59 2.85
CA GLU A 105 -7.68 27.15 1.50
C GLU A 105 -6.78 26.43 0.48
N ARG A 106 -5.75 25.72 0.93
CA ARG A 106 -4.83 24.94 0.09
C ARG A 106 -5.21 23.47 -0.02
N GLU A 107 -6.35 23.07 0.50
CA GLU A 107 -6.75 21.66 0.55
C GLU A 107 -6.71 20.98 -0.82
N GLN A 108 -7.22 21.66 -1.87
CA GLN A 108 -7.20 21.13 -3.22
C GLN A 108 -5.76 20.92 -3.74
N GLN A 109 -4.88 21.92 -3.51
CA GLN A 109 -3.48 21.84 -3.90
C GLN A 109 -2.74 20.73 -3.13
N ASN A 110 -2.97 20.63 -1.83
CA ASN A 110 -2.39 19.58 -0.99
C ASN A 110 -2.92 18.18 -1.36
N SER A 111 -4.19 18.05 -1.74
CA SER A 111 -4.77 16.83 -2.26
C SER A 111 -4.05 16.36 -3.54
N LEU A 112 -3.79 17.28 -4.47
CA LEU A 112 -3.01 17.01 -5.67
C LEU A 112 -1.56 16.60 -5.34
N LEU A 113 -0.89 17.32 -4.44
CA LEU A 113 0.46 16.99 -4.00
C LEU A 113 0.52 15.61 -3.34
N ARG A 114 -0.46 15.29 -2.49
CA ARG A 114 -0.60 13.98 -1.86
C ARG A 114 -0.74 12.86 -2.90
N ALA A 115 -1.60 13.03 -3.88
CA ALA A 115 -1.79 12.08 -4.96
C ALA A 115 -0.51 11.88 -5.78
N LYS A 116 0.22 12.97 -6.08
CA LYS A 116 1.52 12.94 -6.79
C LYS A 116 2.60 12.20 -5.99
N VAL A 117 2.71 12.45 -4.69
CA VAL A 117 3.67 11.76 -3.81
C VAL A 117 3.39 10.26 -3.80
N ILE A 118 2.13 9.85 -3.63
CA ILE A 118 1.74 8.44 -3.63
C ILE A 118 2.02 7.78 -4.99
N PHE A 119 1.67 8.44 -6.10
CA PHE A 119 1.93 7.91 -7.43
C PHE A 119 3.43 7.70 -7.69
N ASN A 120 4.27 8.68 -7.34
CA ASN A 120 5.72 8.56 -7.49
C ASN A 120 6.31 7.41 -6.66
N TYR A 121 5.82 7.24 -5.44
CA TYR A 121 6.22 6.13 -4.58
C TYR A 121 5.85 4.78 -5.21
N ARG A 122 4.59 4.60 -5.65
CA ARG A 122 4.11 3.36 -6.26
C ARG A 122 4.79 3.05 -7.60
N SER A 123 5.14 4.07 -8.39
CA SER A 123 5.90 3.89 -9.62
C SER A 123 7.31 3.32 -9.34
N LYS A 124 8.01 3.87 -8.37
CA LYS A 124 9.33 3.35 -7.97
C LYS A 124 9.25 1.95 -7.36
N GLU A 125 8.21 1.66 -6.58
CA GLU A 125 7.98 0.33 -6.03
C GLU A 125 7.77 -0.69 -7.15
N LEU A 126 6.96 -0.35 -8.16
CA LEU A 126 6.73 -1.21 -9.34
C LEU A 126 8.03 -1.47 -10.11
N GLU A 127 8.88 -0.46 -10.32
CA GLU A 127 10.17 -0.62 -11.00
C GLU A 127 11.06 -1.64 -10.28
N VAL A 128 11.15 -1.54 -8.95
CA VAL A 128 11.94 -2.48 -8.13
C VAL A 128 11.36 -3.89 -8.22
N ILE A 129 10.05 -4.04 -8.03
CA ILE A 129 9.41 -5.36 -8.06
C ILE A 129 9.47 -5.97 -9.47
N LYS A 130 9.32 -5.17 -10.52
CA LYS A 130 9.50 -5.60 -11.92
C LYS A 130 10.92 -6.16 -12.15
N SER A 131 11.93 -5.45 -11.68
CA SER A 131 13.33 -5.90 -11.78
C SER A 131 13.59 -7.20 -11.01
N LEU A 132 12.99 -7.36 -9.82
CA LEU A 132 13.08 -8.60 -9.03
C LEU A 132 12.34 -9.76 -9.73
N TYR A 133 11.15 -9.49 -10.29
CA TYR A 133 10.38 -10.49 -11.03
C TYR A 133 11.12 -10.97 -12.29
N GLN A 134 11.73 -10.06 -13.04
CA GLN A 134 12.55 -10.42 -14.22
C GLN A 134 13.76 -11.29 -13.87
N ARG A 135 14.28 -11.17 -12.66
CA ARG A 135 15.38 -12.01 -12.14
C ARG A 135 14.90 -13.28 -11.43
N GLY A 136 13.61 -13.56 -11.43
CA GLY A 136 13.03 -14.72 -10.73
C GLY A 136 12.98 -14.57 -9.20
N SER A 137 13.31 -13.39 -8.65
CA SER A 137 13.39 -13.15 -7.19
C SER A 137 12.10 -12.63 -6.59
N ALA A 138 11.06 -12.36 -7.38
CA ALA A 138 9.74 -11.97 -6.92
C ALA A 138 8.65 -12.81 -7.60
N ALA A 139 7.55 -13.08 -6.88
CA ALA A 139 6.44 -13.84 -7.41
C ALA A 139 5.64 -12.99 -8.44
N LYS A 140 5.03 -13.69 -9.43
CA LYS A 140 4.14 -13.05 -10.42
C LYS A 140 3.02 -12.25 -9.76
N LEU A 141 2.49 -12.75 -8.64
CA LEU A 141 1.44 -12.07 -7.88
C LEU A 141 1.92 -10.74 -7.29
N ASP A 142 3.15 -10.68 -6.76
CA ASP A 142 3.72 -9.44 -6.21
C ASP A 142 3.90 -8.38 -7.29
N TYR A 143 4.34 -8.79 -8.48
CA TYR A 143 4.41 -7.89 -9.63
C TYR A 143 3.02 -7.37 -10.04
N GLN A 144 1.99 -8.25 -10.06
CA GLN A 144 0.62 -7.84 -10.37
C GLN A 144 0.06 -6.88 -9.32
N ARG A 145 0.30 -7.12 -8.02
CA ARG A 145 -0.09 -6.23 -6.91
C ARG A 145 0.55 -4.84 -7.06
N ALA A 146 1.84 -4.79 -7.32
CA ALA A 146 2.55 -3.54 -7.51
C ALA A 146 2.04 -2.75 -8.72
N LYS A 147 1.75 -3.44 -9.83
CA LYS A 147 1.17 -2.84 -11.04
C LYS A 147 -0.19 -2.21 -10.73
N ILE A 148 -1.10 -2.96 -10.08
CA ILE A 148 -2.44 -2.48 -9.73
C ILE A 148 -2.35 -1.32 -8.72
N ALA A 149 -1.46 -1.41 -7.72
CA ALA A 149 -1.26 -0.32 -6.75
C ALA A 149 -0.82 0.99 -7.45
N ARG A 150 0.05 0.91 -8.46
CA ARG A 150 0.45 2.05 -9.27
C ARG A 150 -0.70 2.58 -10.13
N ASP A 151 -1.48 1.71 -10.76
CA ASP A 151 -2.61 2.10 -11.60
C ASP A 151 -3.72 2.79 -10.79
N VAL A 152 -4.00 2.30 -9.57
CA VAL A 152 -4.90 2.96 -8.62
C VAL A 152 -4.37 4.33 -8.22
N ALA A 153 -3.07 4.47 -7.94
CA ALA A 153 -2.47 5.74 -7.59
C ALA A 153 -2.51 6.73 -8.77
N GLN A 154 -2.33 6.26 -10.00
CA GLN A 154 -2.47 7.06 -11.22
C GLN A 154 -3.89 7.57 -11.42
N SER A 155 -4.90 6.71 -11.20
CA SER A 155 -6.31 7.11 -11.29
C SER A 155 -6.65 8.19 -10.26
N ARG A 156 -6.13 8.06 -9.02
CA ARG A 156 -6.29 9.09 -7.98
C ARG A 156 -5.62 10.41 -8.35
N LEU A 157 -4.42 10.36 -8.95
CA LEU A 157 -3.73 11.56 -9.42
C LEU A 157 -4.52 12.26 -10.52
N LYS A 158 -5.03 11.50 -11.50
CA LYS A 158 -5.90 12.05 -12.57
C LYS A 158 -7.19 12.65 -12.00
N ALA A 159 -7.80 12.01 -10.99
CA ALA A 159 -8.97 12.55 -10.30
C ALA A 159 -8.65 13.88 -9.59
N ALA A 160 -7.50 13.98 -8.92
CA ALA A 160 -7.07 15.19 -8.24
C ALA A 160 -6.69 16.33 -9.22
N GLN A 161 -6.28 16.00 -10.45
CA GLN A 161 -5.97 16.96 -11.51
C GLN A 161 -7.20 17.46 -12.28
N SER A 162 -8.33 16.75 -12.14
CA SER A 162 -9.53 17.06 -12.90
C SER A 162 -10.40 18.07 -12.17
N ASP A 163 -10.83 19.12 -12.88
CA ASP A 163 -11.81 20.07 -12.39
C ASP A 163 -13.25 19.55 -12.55
N SER A 164 -13.46 18.59 -13.44
CA SER A 164 -14.77 17.98 -13.68
C SER A 164 -15.11 16.91 -12.61
N GLN A 165 -16.22 17.12 -11.93
CA GLN A 165 -16.75 16.16 -10.94
C GLN A 165 -17.05 14.79 -11.57
N THR A 166 -17.56 14.78 -12.78
CA THR A 166 -17.83 13.54 -13.54
C THR A 166 -16.54 12.77 -13.80
N GLN A 167 -15.50 13.47 -14.24
CA GLN A 167 -14.20 12.85 -14.50
C GLN A 167 -13.57 12.29 -13.21
N ARG A 168 -13.69 12.98 -12.08
CA ARG A 168 -13.25 12.48 -10.77
C ARG A 168 -13.97 11.19 -10.40
N LYS A 169 -15.28 11.10 -10.62
CA LYS A 169 -16.08 9.89 -10.38
C LYS A 169 -15.65 8.73 -11.28
N ILE A 170 -15.43 8.98 -12.58
CA ILE A 170 -14.94 7.95 -13.50
C ILE A 170 -13.60 7.39 -13.02
N GLN A 171 -12.65 8.25 -12.60
CA GLN A 171 -11.36 7.80 -12.09
C GLN A 171 -11.50 7.00 -10.77
N THR A 172 -12.46 7.35 -9.93
CA THR A 172 -12.78 6.57 -8.70
C THR A 172 -13.29 5.18 -9.05
N ILE A 173 -14.19 5.07 -10.03
CA ILE A 173 -14.70 3.77 -10.53
C ILE A 173 -13.56 2.94 -11.10
N ASN A 174 -12.68 3.53 -11.91
CA ASN A 174 -11.53 2.83 -12.48
C ASN A 174 -10.59 2.28 -11.38
N ALA A 175 -10.34 3.07 -10.33
CA ALA A 175 -9.55 2.63 -9.18
C ALA A 175 -10.23 1.50 -8.40
N ALA A 176 -11.54 1.57 -8.18
CA ALA A 176 -12.32 0.53 -7.50
C ALA A 176 -12.35 -0.77 -8.32
N ASN A 177 -12.54 -0.67 -9.64
CA ASN A 177 -12.54 -1.82 -10.54
C ASN A 177 -11.17 -2.53 -10.54
N SER A 178 -10.06 -1.78 -10.58
CA SER A 178 -8.72 -2.36 -10.49
C SER A 178 -8.49 -3.13 -9.18
N LYS A 179 -8.99 -2.61 -8.07
CA LYS A 179 -8.94 -3.29 -6.77
C LYS A 179 -9.78 -4.57 -6.75
N PHE A 180 -11.00 -4.51 -7.30
CA PHE A 180 -11.88 -5.67 -7.39
C PHE A 180 -11.23 -6.79 -8.20
N GLN A 181 -10.67 -6.48 -9.37
CA GLN A 181 -9.95 -7.46 -10.19
C GLN A 181 -8.76 -8.10 -9.45
N LEU A 182 -8.04 -7.33 -8.63
CA LEU A 182 -6.96 -7.86 -7.81
C LEU A 182 -7.50 -8.82 -6.75
N ALA A 183 -8.51 -8.40 -5.98
CA ALA A 183 -9.12 -9.21 -4.93
C ALA A 183 -9.71 -10.52 -5.48
N GLN A 184 -10.31 -10.48 -6.68
CA GLN A 184 -10.80 -11.67 -7.37
C GLN A 184 -9.67 -12.66 -7.69
N LYS A 185 -8.52 -12.18 -8.20
CA LYS A 185 -7.36 -13.03 -8.47
C LYS A 185 -6.74 -13.60 -7.20
N GLU A 186 -6.67 -12.80 -6.13
CA GLU A 186 -6.18 -13.26 -4.84
C GLU A 186 -7.07 -14.34 -4.23
N HIS A 187 -8.41 -14.17 -4.32
CA HIS A 187 -9.37 -15.17 -3.87
C HIS A 187 -9.24 -16.47 -4.68
N GLN A 188 -9.13 -16.39 -6.01
CA GLN A 188 -8.94 -17.57 -6.86
C GLN A 188 -7.63 -18.31 -6.53
N LEU A 189 -6.55 -17.58 -6.28
CA LEU A 189 -5.28 -18.17 -5.87
C LEU A 189 -5.39 -18.81 -4.48
N ALA A 190 -6.01 -18.12 -3.52
CA ALA A 190 -6.23 -18.65 -2.17
C ALA A 190 -7.06 -19.94 -2.21
N SER A 191 -8.11 -20.00 -3.03
CA SER A 191 -8.92 -21.24 -3.21
C SER A 191 -8.07 -22.41 -3.70
N LYS A 192 -7.20 -22.20 -4.71
CA LYS A 192 -6.28 -23.24 -5.20
C LYS A 192 -5.27 -23.69 -4.13
N LEU A 193 -4.72 -22.73 -3.37
CA LEU A 193 -3.75 -23.03 -2.32
C LEU A 193 -4.41 -23.75 -1.12
N LEU A 194 -5.66 -23.46 -0.82
CA LEU A 194 -6.43 -24.19 0.18
C LEU A 194 -6.66 -25.65 -0.25
N GLN A 195 -7.07 -25.87 -1.51
CA GLN A 195 -7.26 -27.22 -2.06
C GLN A 195 -5.97 -28.06 -2.03
N SER A 196 -4.81 -27.41 -2.18
CA SER A 196 -3.50 -28.08 -2.04
C SER A 196 -2.99 -28.19 -0.59
N GLY A 197 -3.74 -27.72 0.39
CA GLY A 197 -3.32 -27.68 1.79
C GLY A 197 -2.20 -26.67 2.11
N SER A 198 -1.91 -25.77 1.16
CA SER A 198 -0.77 -24.83 1.28
C SER A 198 -1.10 -23.58 2.11
N ILE A 199 -2.37 -23.31 2.39
CA ILE A 199 -2.81 -22.21 3.27
C ILE A 199 -3.89 -22.68 4.24
N SER A 200 -4.10 -21.92 5.32
CA SER A 200 -5.16 -22.17 6.29
C SER A 200 -6.52 -21.65 5.82
N GLN A 201 -7.60 -22.22 6.36
CA GLN A 201 -8.98 -21.72 6.15
C GLN A 201 -9.08 -20.23 6.49
N ALA A 202 -8.46 -19.76 7.58
CA ALA A 202 -8.45 -18.35 7.95
C ALA A 202 -7.82 -17.43 6.89
N ALA A 203 -6.84 -17.92 6.13
CA ALA A 203 -6.25 -17.16 5.01
C ALA A 203 -7.23 -17.07 3.82
N MET A 204 -7.97 -18.13 3.56
CA MET A 204 -9.02 -18.16 2.55
C MET A 204 -10.17 -17.21 2.91
N ASP A 205 -10.62 -17.23 4.17
CA ASP A 205 -11.69 -16.36 4.66
C ASP A 205 -11.32 -14.88 4.53
N ARG A 206 -10.06 -14.52 4.81
CA ARG A 206 -9.54 -13.16 4.58
C ARG A 206 -9.58 -12.76 3.10
N ALA A 207 -9.20 -13.67 2.21
CA ALA A 207 -9.24 -13.39 0.76
C ALA A 207 -10.68 -13.19 0.27
N ARG A 208 -11.64 -13.96 0.81
CA ARG A 208 -13.08 -13.81 0.56
C ARG A 208 -13.59 -12.46 1.07
N SER A 209 -13.30 -12.11 2.31
CA SER A 209 -13.70 -10.82 2.89
C SER A 209 -13.14 -9.63 2.10
N ASN A 210 -11.88 -9.69 1.66
CA ASN A 210 -11.29 -8.66 0.80
C ASN A 210 -12.01 -8.53 -0.55
N LEU A 211 -12.47 -9.64 -1.12
CA LEU A 211 -13.25 -9.63 -2.36
C LEU A 211 -14.62 -8.96 -2.15
N GLU A 212 -15.34 -9.31 -1.09
CA GLU A 212 -16.65 -8.74 -0.73
C GLU A 212 -16.54 -7.21 -0.49
N ILE A 213 -15.49 -6.78 0.22
CA ILE A 213 -15.21 -5.34 0.45
C ILE A 213 -14.92 -4.62 -0.88
N ALA A 214 -14.13 -5.22 -1.76
CA ALA A 214 -13.79 -4.60 -3.05
C ALA A 214 -15.00 -4.54 -3.99
N GLU A 215 -15.86 -5.55 -3.99
CA GLU A 215 -17.13 -5.59 -4.74
C GLU A 215 -18.09 -4.51 -4.26
N SER A 216 -18.30 -4.39 -2.96
CA SER A 216 -19.15 -3.36 -2.35
C SER A 216 -18.64 -1.95 -2.70
N ALA A 217 -17.34 -1.71 -2.59
CA ALA A 217 -16.73 -0.42 -2.95
C ALA A 217 -16.91 -0.09 -4.44
N LEU A 218 -16.85 -1.08 -5.33
CA LEU A 218 -17.10 -0.88 -6.76
C LEU A 218 -18.58 -0.56 -7.03
N ALA A 219 -19.51 -1.26 -6.36
CA ALA A 219 -20.95 -1.01 -6.49
C ALA A 219 -21.30 0.41 -6.02
N GLU A 220 -20.75 0.85 -4.88
CA GLU A 220 -20.94 2.21 -4.35
C GLU A 220 -20.40 3.27 -5.31
N ALA A 221 -19.18 3.07 -5.83
CA ALA A 221 -18.58 3.98 -6.80
C ALA A 221 -19.43 4.12 -8.07
N LYS A 222 -19.99 3.03 -8.59
CA LYS A 222 -20.91 3.05 -9.74
C LYS A 222 -22.22 3.76 -9.42
N LYS A 223 -22.84 3.50 -8.26
CA LYS A 223 -24.06 4.14 -7.79
C LYS A 223 -23.89 5.66 -7.71
N SER A 224 -22.76 6.14 -7.25
CA SER A 224 -22.44 7.57 -7.15
C SER A 224 -22.40 8.30 -8.51
N LEU A 225 -22.17 7.58 -9.61
CA LEU A 225 -22.26 8.12 -10.97
C LEU A 225 -23.70 8.14 -11.48
N GLY A 226 -24.46 7.07 -11.25
CA GLY A 226 -25.83 6.91 -11.75
C GLY A 226 -26.86 7.84 -11.09
N ALA A 227 -26.68 8.15 -9.80
CA ALA A 227 -27.62 9.00 -9.06
C ALA A 227 -27.75 10.44 -9.63
N LYS A 228 -26.77 10.94 -10.41
CA LYS A 228 -26.88 12.27 -11.07
C LYS A 228 -27.44 12.24 -12.48
N ALA A 229 -27.41 11.11 -13.17
CA ALA A 229 -28.05 11.02 -14.49
C ALA A 229 -29.57 11.23 -14.39
N THR A 230 -30.17 10.88 -13.26
CA THR A 230 -31.60 11.04 -12.98
C THR A 230 -31.97 12.48 -12.54
N GLN A 231 -31.00 13.24 -11.98
CA GLN A 231 -31.28 14.63 -11.53
C GLN A 231 -31.12 15.70 -12.65
N VAL A 232 -30.52 15.36 -13.77
CA VAL A 232 -30.35 16.30 -14.91
C VAL A 232 -31.56 16.22 -15.88
N GLN A 233 -32.45 15.26 -15.69
CA GLN A 233 -33.67 15.09 -16.51
C GLN A 233 -34.96 15.61 -15.83
N GLN A 234 -34.85 16.26 -14.67
CA GLN A 234 -35.93 17.04 -14.04
C GLN A 234 -35.61 18.55 -14.08
#